data_a619ddd3d0412bf570844c0da5c27672
#
_entry.id   a619ddd3d0412bf570844c0da5c27672
#
_cell.length_a   1.000
_cell.length_b   1.000
_cell.length_c   1.000
_cell.angle_alpha   90.00
_cell.angle_beta   90.00
_cell.angle_gamma   90.00
#
_symmetry.space_group_name_H-M   'P 1'
#
loop_
_entity.id
_entity.type
_entity.pdbx_description
1 polymer ?
#
loop_
_entity_poly.entity_id
_entity_poly.type
_entity_poly.pdbx_seq_one_letter_code
_entity_poly.pdbx_strand_id
1 'polypeptide(L)'
;MSVQREHDGESMNDEHDGDGAHHGGERHGGGQGHQMKGMYLRFAAMILTAMVVMYWVMFVGSWELDHVRFSQSRVFMAVTMGGTMGLIMLAWMLNMYKNAKANIAVVAVSVLLLAGGVALDRSQVTVGDTAFMRAMIPHHSLAITRSERAQIDDVRVCELAVDIIEAQQREIAEMDWLIEDIERKGIAATAAEADARPVPDFEGTALRSCPTP
;
A
#
# COMPACT_ATOMS: atom_id res chain seq x y z
N MET A 1 -9.68 -85.31 -2.39
CA MET A 1 -10.60 -85.51 -3.48
C MET A 1 -10.28 -84.43 -4.52
N SER A 2 -9.30 -84.70 -5.43
CA SER A 2 -9.56 -85.19 -6.80
C SER A 2 -10.45 -84.25 -7.60
N VAL A 3 -10.11 -83.72 -8.73
CA VAL A 3 -9.40 -84.30 -9.90
C VAL A 3 -8.94 -83.10 -10.81
N GLN A 4 -7.75 -83.30 -11.36
CA GLN A 4 -7.20 -82.61 -12.53
C GLN A 4 -8.07 -82.83 -13.74
N ARG A 5 -7.95 -81.90 -14.72
CA ARG A 5 -7.70 -82.24 -16.13
C ARG A 5 -7.16 -81.12 -16.93
N GLU A 6 -5.94 -81.30 -17.43
CA GLU A 6 -5.31 -80.72 -18.58
C GLU A 6 -6.15 -80.90 -19.85
N HIS A 7 -6.04 -79.96 -20.80
CA HIS A 7 -5.86 -80.38 -22.19
C HIS A 7 -5.18 -79.23 -23.00
N ASP A 8 -4.14 -79.69 -23.66
CA ASP A 8 -3.28 -79.02 -24.64
C ASP A 8 -4.01 -78.64 -25.92
N GLY A 9 -3.35 -77.81 -26.66
CA GLY A 9 -3.69 -77.54 -28.09
C GLY A 9 -3.05 -76.26 -28.62
N GLU A 10 -1.90 -76.28 -28.95
CA GLU A 10 -0.99 -76.10 -30.09
C GLU A 10 -1.49 -75.20 -31.23
N SER A 11 -0.59 -74.20 -31.52
CA SER A 11 -0.04 -73.85 -32.85
C SER A 11 -0.87 -73.01 -33.80
N MET A 12 -0.45 -71.82 -34.21
CA MET A 12 0.29 -71.51 -35.45
C MET A 12 0.51 -70.01 -35.64
N ASN A 13 1.73 -69.73 -36.08
CA ASN A 13 2.24 -68.47 -36.61
C ASN A 13 1.27 -67.78 -37.57
N ASP A 14 1.32 -66.42 -37.56
CA ASP A 14 1.52 -65.67 -38.78
C ASP A 14 2.19 -64.33 -38.50
N GLU A 15 3.36 -64.15 -39.10
CA GLU A 15 4.08 -62.90 -39.28
C GLU A 15 3.23 -61.96 -40.12
N HIS A 16 3.08 -60.72 -39.67
CA HIS A 16 2.89 -59.61 -40.58
C HIS A 16 3.62 -58.37 -40.08
N ASP A 17 4.69 -58.04 -40.78
CA ASP A 17 5.35 -56.76 -40.84
C ASP A 17 4.35 -55.63 -41.12
N GLY A 18 4.47 -54.54 -40.38
CA GLY A 18 3.71 -53.34 -40.63
C GLY A 18 4.37 -52.15 -39.95
N ASP A 19 5.31 -51.55 -40.66
CA ASP A 19 5.81 -50.20 -40.46
C ASP A 19 4.72 -49.24 -40.01
N GLY A 20 5.02 -48.40 -39.05
CA GLY A 20 4.06 -47.30 -38.78
C GLY A 20 4.49 -46.37 -37.68
N ALA A 21 5.46 -45.49 -37.98
CA ALA A 21 5.47 -44.09 -37.57
C ALA A 21 5.53 -43.77 -36.06
N HIS A 22 6.71 -43.45 -35.66
CA HIS A 22 6.99 -42.43 -34.64
C HIS A 22 6.10 -41.20 -34.82
N HIS A 23 5.23 -40.91 -33.87
CA HIS A 23 4.77 -39.55 -33.64
C HIS A 23 5.04 -39.20 -32.19
N GLY A 24 6.19 -38.51 -32.05
CA GLY A 24 6.68 -37.87 -30.86
C GLY A 24 5.63 -37.00 -30.19
N GLY A 25 5.45 -37.28 -28.96
CA GLY A 25 4.77 -36.40 -28.05
C GLY A 25 5.66 -35.20 -27.65
N GLU A 26 5.68 -34.17 -28.44
CA GLU A 26 6.18 -32.86 -28.05
C GLU A 26 5.04 -31.86 -28.05
N ARG A 27 4.27 -31.75 -26.97
CA ARG A 27 3.43 -30.57 -26.69
C ARG A 27 2.96 -30.52 -25.23
N HIS A 28 3.86 -30.58 -24.26
CA HIS A 28 3.49 -30.29 -22.88
C HIS A 28 4.26 -29.13 -22.21
N GLY A 29 5.11 -28.41 -22.94
CA GLY A 29 5.90 -27.28 -22.39
C GLY A 29 5.19 -25.92 -22.39
N GLY A 30 4.21 -25.68 -23.24
CA GLY A 30 3.59 -24.35 -23.43
C GLY A 30 2.57 -23.96 -22.36
N GLY A 31 1.83 -24.92 -21.82
CA GLY A 31 0.76 -24.63 -20.85
C GLY A 31 1.23 -24.23 -19.47
N GLN A 32 2.30 -24.86 -18.98
CA GLN A 32 2.82 -24.57 -17.64
C GLN A 32 3.45 -23.16 -17.53
N GLY A 33 4.13 -22.69 -18.58
CA GLY A 33 4.72 -21.35 -18.60
C GLY A 33 3.67 -20.23 -18.59
N HIS A 34 2.55 -20.41 -19.30
CA HIS A 34 1.44 -19.45 -19.29
C HIS A 34 0.71 -19.43 -17.94
N GLN A 35 0.49 -20.57 -17.33
CA GLN A 35 -0.17 -20.68 -16.03
C GLN A 35 0.67 -20.04 -14.91
N MET A 36 1.99 -20.25 -14.91
CA MET A 36 2.90 -19.61 -13.95
C MET A 36 2.94 -18.08 -14.12
N LYS A 37 3.01 -17.57 -15.36
CA LYS A 37 2.94 -16.11 -15.62
C LYS A 37 1.65 -15.51 -15.08
N GLY A 38 0.53 -16.19 -15.26
CA GLY A 38 -0.78 -15.77 -14.74
C GLY A 38 -0.80 -15.66 -13.21
N MET A 39 -0.14 -16.57 -12.51
CA MET A 39 -0.06 -16.53 -11.03
C MET A 39 0.74 -15.31 -10.52
N TYR A 40 1.91 -15.04 -11.10
CA TYR A 40 2.70 -13.86 -10.72
C TYR A 40 2.01 -12.55 -11.10
N LEU A 41 1.29 -12.50 -12.21
CA LEU A 41 0.49 -11.33 -12.59
C LEU A 41 -0.65 -11.08 -11.59
N ARG A 42 -1.36 -12.14 -11.17
CA ARG A 42 -2.39 -12.03 -10.12
C ARG A 42 -1.80 -11.58 -8.79
N PHE A 43 -0.63 -12.08 -8.42
CA PHE A 43 0.09 -11.66 -7.24
C PHE A 43 0.42 -10.15 -7.29
N ALA A 44 1.01 -9.69 -8.39
CA ALA A 44 1.31 -8.27 -8.58
C ALA A 44 0.04 -7.40 -8.56
N ALA A 45 -1.02 -7.82 -9.26
CA ALA A 45 -2.30 -7.12 -9.27
C ALA A 45 -2.91 -7.01 -7.86
N MET A 46 -2.83 -8.07 -7.06
CA MET A 46 -3.32 -8.08 -5.69
C MET A 46 -2.55 -7.09 -4.79
N ILE A 47 -1.21 -7.06 -4.90
CA ILE A 47 -0.39 -6.09 -4.16
C ILE A 47 -0.72 -4.66 -4.58
N LEU A 48 -0.81 -4.39 -5.89
CA LEU A 48 -1.15 -3.06 -6.40
C LEU A 48 -2.55 -2.61 -5.95
N THR A 49 -3.54 -3.50 -6.01
CA THR A 49 -4.89 -3.21 -5.51
C THR A 49 -4.86 -2.89 -4.02
N ALA A 50 -4.13 -3.69 -3.23
CA ALA A 50 -3.99 -3.44 -1.80
C ALA A 50 -3.32 -2.10 -1.50
N MET A 51 -2.28 -1.71 -2.24
CA MET A 51 -1.62 -0.40 -2.09
C MET A 51 -2.59 0.75 -2.35
N VAL A 52 -3.39 0.67 -3.43
CA VAL A 52 -4.39 1.69 -3.77
C VAL A 52 -5.46 1.77 -2.67
N VAL A 53 -6.01 0.63 -2.25
CA VAL A 53 -7.02 0.59 -1.17
C VAL A 53 -6.44 1.16 0.13
N MET A 54 -5.23 0.76 0.52
CA MET A 54 -4.58 1.24 1.74
C MET A 54 -4.30 2.75 1.70
N TYR A 55 -3.91 3.30 0.54
CA TYR A 55 -3.77 4.74 0.39
C TYR A 55 -5.06 5.49 0.79
N TRP A 56 -6.20 5.04 0.31
CA TRP A 56 -7.49 5.67 0.65
C TRP A 56 -7.93 5.38 2.08
N VAL A 57 -7.70 4.17 2.59
CA VAL A 57 -8.04 3.81 3.98
C VAL A 57 -7.30 4.68 4.99
N MET A 58 -6.09 5.16 4.68
CA MET A 58 -5.36 6.08 5.56
C MET A 58 -6.07 7.43 5.79
N PHE A 59 -7.10 7.78 5.01
CA PHE A 59 -7.89 9.00 5.20
C PHE A 59 -9.17 8.79 6.02
N VAL A 60 -9.55 7.56 6.32
CA VAL A 60 -10.82 7.25 7.03
C VAL A 60 -10.90 7.92 8.42
N GLY A 61 -9.76 8.20 9.05
CA GLY A 61 -9.70 8.87 10.35
C GLY A 61 -9.73 10.40 10.28
N SER A 62 -9.81 11.03 9.10
CA SER A 62 -9.86 12.49 8.98
C SER A 62 -11.14 13.04 9.60
N TRP A 63 -11.06 14.22 10.25
CA TRP A 63 -12.19 14.87 10.91
C TRP A 63 -13.23 15.35 9.91
N GLU A 64 -12.79 15.96 8.83
CA GLU A 64 -13.63 16.47 7.75
C GLU A 64 -13.21 15.90 6.39
N LEU A 65 -14.15 15.82 5.45
CA LEU A 65 -13.86 15.32 4.09
C LEU A 65 -12.98 16.28 3.30
N ASP A 66 -13.08 17.58 3.53
CA ASP A 66 -12.25 18.60 2.89
C ASP A 66 -10.77 18.50 3.29
N HIS A 67 -10.48 17.80 4.38
CA HIS A 67 -9.10 17.48 4.80
C HIS A 67 -8.50 16.28 4.04
N VAL A 68 -9.27 15.62 3.18
CA VAL A 68 -8.78 14.53 2.32
C VAL A 68 -8.08 15.13 1.10
N ARG A 69 -6.76 15.34 1.22
CA ARG A 69 -5.92 15.95 0.19
C ARG A 69 -4.90 14.95 -0.34
N PHE A 70 -4.50 15.09 -1.61
CA PHE A 70 -3.41 14.28 -2.13
C PHE A 70 -2.13 14.47 -1.30
N SER A 71 -1.58 13.38 -0.78
CA SER A 71 -0.42 13.39 0.11
C SER A 71 0.69 12.50 -0.44
N GLN A 72 1.84 13.09 -0.78
CA GLN A 72 3.03 12.34 -1.22
C GLN A 72 3.54 11.39 -0.12
N SER A 73 3.56 11.83 1.13
CA SER A 73 4.00 11.00 2.25
C SER A 73 3.13 9.74 2.41
N ARG A 74 1.82 9.84 2.18
CA ARG A 74 0.94 8.65 2.18
C ARG A 74 1.20 7.72 1.00
N VAL A 75 1.61 8.26 -0.16
CA VAL A 75 2.06 7.44 -1.29
C VAL A 75 3.34 6.69 -0.90
N PHE A 76 4.31 7.35 -0.28
CA PHE A 76 5.55 6.68 0.17
C PHE A 76 5.27 5.59 1.20
N MET A 77 4.37 5.84 2.15
CA MET A 77 3.91 4.81 3.10
C MET A 77 3.23 3.64 2.39
N ALA A 78 2.33 3.90 1.43
CA ALA A 78 1.67 2.84 0.66
C ALA A 78 2.66 1.99 -0.14
N VAL A 79 3.69 2.62 -0.73
CA VAL A 79 4.79 1.93 -1.43
C VAL A 79 5.60 1.06 -0.46
N THR A 80 5.97 1.59 0.70
CA THR A 80 6.66 0.85 1.77
C THR A 80 5.86 -0.37 2.22
N MET A 81 4.56 -0.20 2.45
CA MET A 81 3.66 -1.30 2.83
C MET A 81 3.51 -2.33 1.72
N GLY A 82 3.44 -1.89 0.44
CA GLY A 82 3.40 -2.77 -0.72
C GLY A 82 4.66 -3.64 -0.82
N GLY A 83 5.84 -3.06 -0.63
CA GLY A 83 7.11 -3.79 -0.57
C GLY A 83 7.14 -4.82 0.55
N THR A 84 6.74 -4.43 1.76
CA THR A 84 6.64 -5.33 2.91
C THR A 84 5.66 -6.49 2.66
N MET A 85 4.48 -6.17 2.12
CA MET A 85 3.45 -7.15 1.80
C MET A 85 3.94 -8.15 0.74
N GLY A 86 4.68 -7.66 -0.29
CA GLY A 86 5.28 -8.51 -1.32
C GLY A 86 6.23 -9.56 -0.73
N LEU A 87 7.09 -9.16 0.21
CA LEU A 87 8.01 -10.09 0.90
C LEU A 87 7.26 -11.12 1.75
N ILE A 88 6.33 -10.67 2.60
CA ILE A 88 5.58 -11.53 3.50
C ILE A 88 4.75 -12.54 2.71
N MET A 89 3.99 -12.09 1.72
CA MET A 89 3.12 -12.97 0.95
C MET A 89 3.92 -13.97 0.11
N LEU A 90 5.04 -13.55 -0.48
CA LEU A 90 5.91 -14.48 -1.20
C LEU A 90 6.47 -15.54 -0.24
N ALA A 91 6.94 -15.15 0.96
CA ALA A 91 7.48 -16.07 1.96
C ALA A 91 6.46 -17.14 2.36
N TRP A 92 5.21 -16.75 2.61
CA TRP A 92 4.14 -17.70 2.96
C TRP A 92 3.71 -18.59 1.80
N MET A 93 3.87 -18.11 0.56
CA MET A 93 3.38 -18.80 -0.64
C MET A 93 4.50 -19.45 -1.48
N LEU A 94 5.72 -19.58 -0.96
CA LEU A 94 6.89 -20.18 -1.66
C LEU A 94 6.60 -21.58 -2.23
N ASN A 95 5.77 -22.37 -1.54
CA ASN A 95 5.37 -23.69 -2.02
C ASN A 95 4.57 -23.66 -3.34
N MET A 96 3.86 -22.58 -3.59
CA MET A 96 3.07 -22.34 -4.80
C MET A 96 3.88 -21.75 -5.93
N TYR A 97 4.86 -20.89 -5.61
CA TYR A 97 5.68 -20.15 -6.58
C TYR A 97 6.99 -20.89 -6.85
N LYS A 98 7.02 -21.76 -7.87
CA LYS A 98 8.16 -22.66 -8.17
C LYS A 98 9.26 -22.03 -9.02
N ASN A 99 9.07 -20.84 -9.58
CA ASN A 99 10.05 -20.18 -10.44
C ASN A 99 11.04 -19.35 -9.61
N ALA A 100 12.23 -19.90 -9.34
CA ALA A 100 13.25 -19.22 -8.55
C ALA A 100 13.67 -17.84 -9.10
N LYS A 101 13.78 -17.69 -10.43
CA LYS A 101 14.13 -16.40 -11.05
C LYS A 101 13.04 -15.35 -10.83
N ALA A 102 11.76 -15.74 -10.95
CA ALA A 102 10.64 -14.84 -10.68
C ALA A 102 10.57 -14.49 -9.18
N ASN A 103 10.80 -15.45 -8.29
CA ASN A 103 10.84 -15.19 -6.85
C ASN A 103 11.95 -14.20 -6.47
N ILE A 104 13.15 -14.35 -7.04
CA ILE A 104 14.26 -13.40 -6.83
C ILE A 104 13.87 -12.01 -7.33
N ALA A 105 13.23 -11.91 -8.50
CA ALA A 105 12.75 -10.63 -9.03
C ALA A 105 11.71 -9.99 -8.12
N VAL A 106 10.74 -10.76 -7.60
CA VAL A 106 9.73 -10.27 -6.63
C VAL A 106 10.42 -9.78 -5.36
N VAL A 107 11.38 -10.53 -4.80
CA VAL A 107 12.15 -10.10 -3.61
C VAL A 107 12.89 -8.80 -3.90
N ALA A 108 13.63 -8.72 -5.00
CA ALA A 108 14.39 -7.53 -5.36
C ALA A 108 13.49 -6.29 -5.50
N VAL A 109 12.38 -6.40 -6.23
CA VAL A 109 11.39 -5.33 -6.39
C VAL A 109 10.79 -4.94 -5.04
N SER A 110 10.40 -5.91 -4.22
CA SER A 110 9.81 -5.65 -2.90
C SER A 110 10.78 -4.94 -1.96
N VAL A 111 12.07 -5.34 -1.95
CA VAL A 111 13.11 -4.66 -1.18
C VAL A 111 13.35 -3.24 -1.69
N LEU A 112 13.36 -3.03 -3.01
CA LEU A 112 13.50 -1.69 -3.60
C LEU A 112 12.31 -0.78 -3.24
N LEU A 113 11.08 -1.30 -3.29
CA LEU A 113 9.89 -0.55 -2.88
C LEU A 113 9.94 -0.21 -1.38
N LEU A 114 10.29 -1.17 -0.54
CA LEU A 114 10.42 -0.97 0.90
C LEU A 114 11.50 0.06 1.23
N ALA A 115 12.73 -0.15 0.76
CA ALA A 115 13.86 0.73 1.05
C ALA A 115 13.68 2.12 0.41
N GLY A 116 13.21 2.17 -0.84
CA GLY A 116 12.95 3.41 -1.57
C GLY A 116 11.80 4.21 -0.94
N GLY A 117 10.71 3.55 -0.56
CA GLY A 117 9.59 4.18 0.12
C GLY A 117 10.03 4.79 1.47
N VAL A 118 10.75 4.04 2.29
CA VAL A 118 11.30 4.54 3.57
C VAL A 118 12.30 5.68 3.33
N ALA A 119 13.18 5.58 2.36
CA ALA A 119 14.17 6.62 2.07
C ALA A 119 13.50 7.94 1.62
N LEU A 120 12.49 7.86 0.74
CA LEU A 120 11.72 9.02 0.28
C LEU A 120 10.89 9.64 1.41
N ASP A 121 10.25 8.81 2.23
CA ASP A 121 9.45 9.28 3.37
C ASP A 121 10.32 9.96 4.44
N ARG A 122 11.51 9.44 4.71
CA ARG A 122 12.41 10.03 5.70
C ARG A 122 13.20 11.24 5.21
N SER A 123 13.60 11.24 3.94
CA SER A 123 14.38 12.35 3.37
C SER A 123 13.53 13.55 2.98
N GLN A 124 12.25 13.34 2.67
CA GLN A 124 11.31 14.36 2.17
C GLN A 124 11.84 15.18 0.98
N VAL A 125 12.86 14.66 0.27
CA VAL A 125 13.62 15.37 -0.78
C VAL A 125 12.76 15.83 -1.95
N THR A 126 11.62 15.19 -2.19
CA THR A 126 10.66 15.54 -3.26
C THR A 126 9.48 16.36 -2.76
N VAL A 127 9.42 16.67 -1.46
CA VAL A 127 8.28 17.35 -0.84
C VAL A 127 8.57 18.83 -0.74
N GLY A 128 7.96 19.64 -1.61
CA GLY A 128 8.00 21.11 -1.56
C GLY A 128 6.86 21.67 -0.68
N ASP A 129 6.79 23.00 -0.57
CA ASP A 129 5.92 23.73 0.37
C ASP A 129 4.45 23.28 0.35
N THR A 130 3.81 23.35 -0.81
CA THR A 130 2.40 22.95 -0.93
C THR A 130 2.18 21.45 -0.73
N ALA A 131 3.14 20.60 -1.13
CA ALA A 131 3.07 19.16 -0.91
C ALA A 131 3.23 18.82 0.57
N PHE A 132 4.09 19.54 1.31
CA PHE A 132 4.23 19.45 2.75
C PHE A 132 2.90 19.77 3.45
N MET A 133 2.33 20.93 3.19
CA MET A 133 1.07 21.36 3.81
C MET A 133 -0.08 20.41 3.49
N ARG A 134 -0.21 19.97 2.22
CA ARG A 134 -1.22 18.98 1.81
C ARG A 134 -1.06 17.62 2.50
N ALA A 135 0.15 17.24 2.89
CA ALA A 135 0.38 16.03 3.69
C ALA A 135 0.07 16.23 5.17
N MET A 136 0.32 17.44 5.71
CA MET A 136 0.09 17.78 7.12
C MET A 136 -1.40 17.99 7.45
N ILE A 137 -2.20 18.56 6.58
CA ILE A 137 -3.64 18.77 6.80
C ILE A 137 -4.36 17.48 7.23
N PRO A 138 -4.32 16.35 6.50
CA PRO A 138 -4.96 15.13 6.95
C PRO A 138 -4.31 14.49 8.19
N HIS A 139 -3.05 14.81 8.49
CA HIS A 139 -2.39 14.38 9.72
C HIS A 139 -2.96 15.13 10.93
N HIS A 140 -3.08 16.46 10.84
CA HIS A 140 -3.69 17.31 11.87
C HIS A 140 -5.17 16.98 12.07
N SER A 141 -5.90 16.77 10.98
CA SER A 141 -7.30 16.34 11.01
C SER A 141 -7.50 15.03 11.79
N LEU A 142 -6.57 14.07 11.67
CA LEU A 142 -6.61 12.84 12.46
C LEU A 142 -6.36 13.09 13.95
N ALA A 143 -5.48 14.05 14.29
CA ALA A 143 -5.23 14.43 15.67
C ALA A 143 -6.48 15.04 16.32
N ILE A 144 -7.21 15.92 15.61
CA ILE A 144 -8.50 16.46 16.05
C ILE A 144 -9.48 15.31 16.33
N THR A 145 -9.67 14.39 15.38
CA THR A 145 -10.59 13.24 15.54
C THR A 145 -10.29 12.45 16.81
N ARG A 146 -9.01 12.17 17.07
CA ARG A 146 -8.57 11.38 18.23
C ARG A 146 -8.76 12.15 19.52
N SER A 147 -8.39 13.44 19.56
CA SER A 147 -8.53 14.29 20.75
C SER A 147 -9.99 14.54 21.10
N GLU A 148 -10.89 14.69 20.10
CA GLU A 148 -12.32 14.87 20.36
C GLU A 148 -13.00 13.60 20.86
N ARG A 149 -12.62 12.41 20.34
CA ARG A 149 -13.36 11.16 20.57
C ARG A 149 -12.77 10.24 21.62
N ALA A 150 -11.53 10.50 22.08
CA ALA A 150 -10.92 9.67 23.11
C ALA A 150 -11.72 9.73 24.42
N GLN A 151 -11.80 8.61 25.14
CA GLN A 151 -12.35 8.56 26.50
C GLN A 151 -11.24 8.99 27.46
N ILE A 152 -11.30 10.23 27.95
CA ILE A 152 -10.26 10.85 28.78
C ILE A 152 -10.87 11.19 30.13
N ASP A 153 -10.32 10.59 31.19
CA ASP A 153 -10.76 10.76 32.58
C ASP A 153 -9.86 11.72 33.39
N ASP A 154 -8.59 11.81 33.02
CA ASP A 154 -7.65 12.75 33.70
C ASP A 154 -7.85 14.17 33.16
N VAL A 155 -8.16 15.11 34.06
CA VAL A 155 -8.43 16.53 33.71
C VAL A 155 -7.27 17.17 32.96
N ARG A 156 -6.04 16.90 33.34
CA ARG A 156 -4.83 17.44 32.68
C ARG A 156 -4.67 16.92 31.26
N VAL A 157 -5.05 15.65 31.00
CA VAL A 157 -5.05 15.07 29.67
C VAL A 157 -6.20 15.63 28.85
N CYS A 158 -7.35 15.90 29.47
CA CYS A 158 -8.46 16.56 28.82
C CYS A 158 -8.09 17.99 28.36
N GLU A 159 -7.49 18.79 29.23
CA GLU A 159 -7.00 20.14 28.91
C GLU A 159 -5.99 20.10 27.75
N LEU A 160 -5.01 19.19 27.80
CA LEU A 160 -4.06 18.97 26.71
C LEU A 160 -4.78 18.59 25.38
N ALA A 161 -5.82 17.77 25.47
CA ALA A 161 -6.59 17.39 24.26
C ALA A 161 -7.34 18.58 23.66
N VAL A 162 -7.87 19.48 24.48
CA VAL A 162 -8.48 20.76 24.04
C VAL A 162 -7.43 21.62 23.34
N ASP A 163 -6.28 21.84 23.96
CA ASP A 163 -5.19 22.62 23.36
C ASP A 163 -4.73 22.06 22.02
N ILE A 164 -4.63 20.72 21.91
CA ILE A 164 -4.30 20.05 20.64
C ILE A 164 -5.37 20.34 19.60
N ILE A 165 -6.66 20.21 19.91
CA ILE A 165 -7.74 20.45 18.96
C ILE A 165 -7.68 21.88 18.40
N GLU A 166 -7.58 22.86 19.28
CA GLU A 166 -7.56 24.28 18.89
C GLU A 166 -6.32 24.60 18.06
N ALA A 167 -5.14 24.12 18.46
CA ALA A 167 -3.92 24.30 17.70
C ALA A 167 -4.01 23.67 16.30
N GLN A 168 -4.49 22.42 16.22
CA GLN A 168 -4.56 21.70 14.94
C GLN A 168 -5.57 22.32 13.98
N GLN A 169 -6.71 22.83 14.46
CA GLN A 169 -7.68 23.55 13.62
C GLN A 169 -7.09 24.86 13.08
N ARG A 170 -6.42 25.63 13.93
CA ARG A 170 -5.74 26.86 13.51
C ARG A 170 -4.69 26.56 12.43
N GLU A 171 -3.83 25.57 12.65
CA GLU A 171 -2.76 25.19 11.73
C GLU A 171 -3.29 24.67 10.39
N ILE A 172 -4.43 23.97 10.37
CA ILE A 172 -5.09 23.57 9.13
C ILE A 172 -5.55 24.80 8.35
N ALA A 173 -6.18 25.77 9.02
CA ALA A 173 -6.64 26.98 8.37
C ALA A 173 -5.45 27.83 7.81
N GLU A 174 -4.36 27.92 8.56
CA GLU A 174 -3.11 28.57 8.09
C GLU A 174 -2.55 27.86 6.84
N MET A 175 -2.46 26.53 6.86
CA MET A 175 -1.95 25.75 5.73
C MET A 175 -2.83 25.90 4.49
N ASP A 176 -4.15 25.89 4.64
CA ASP A 176 -5.07 26.11 3.52
C ASP A 176 -4.91 27.50 2.92
N TRP A 177 -4.80 28.53 3.76
CA TRP A 177 -4.55 29.89 3.29
C TRP A 177 -3.20 30.01 2.57
N LEU A 178 -2.13 29.44 3.13
CA LEU A 178 -0.80 29.45 2.53
C LEU A 178 -0.77 28.73 1.18
N ILE A 179 -1.44 27.59 1.06
CA ILE A 179 -1.56 26.87 -0.22
C ILE A 179 -2.19 27.76 -1.26
N GLU A 180 -3.31 28.42 -0.93
CA GLU A 180 -3.99 29.33 -1.85
C GLU A 180 -3.15 30.57 -2.21
N ASP A 181 -2.44 31.15 -1.23
CA ASP A 181 -1.57 32.31 -1.48
C ASP A 181 -0.41 31.96 -2.41
N ILE A 182 0.25 30.83 -2.16
CA ILE A 182 1.35 30.31 -3.00
C ILE A 182 0.87 29.99 -4.42
N GLU A 183 -0.31 29.37 -4.57
CA GLU A 183 -0.87 29.05 -5.88
C GLU A 183 -1.22 30.31 -6.70
N ARG A 184 -1.65 31.36 -6.04
CA ARG A 184 -2.02 32.62 -6.71
C ARG A 184 -0.86 33.58 -6.96
N LYS A 185 0.11 33.64 -6.06
CA LYS A 185 1.15 34.68 -6.04
C LYS A 185 2.57 34.16 -6.08
N GLY A 186 2.75 32.83 -6.02
CA GLY A 186 4.07 32.20 -5.90
C GLY A 186 4.62 32.22 -4.47
N ILE A 187 5.76 31.59 -4.28
CA ILE A 187 6.43 31.51 -2.98
C ILE A 187 6.94 32.89 -2.53
N ALA A 188 6.89 33.17 -1.23
CA ALA A 188 7.59 34.30 -0.62
C ALA A 188 8.99 33.82 -0.20
N ALA A 189 9.99 34.05 -1.07
CA ALA A 189 11.35 33.56 -0.87
C ALA A 189 12.18 34.43 0.10
N THR A 190 11.71 35.63 0.42
CA THR A 190 12.38 36.58 1.31
C THR A 190 11.47 37.03 2.46
N ALA A 191 12.07 37.44 3.58
CA ALA A 191 11.31 37.98 4.70
C ALA A 191 10.44 39.20 4.29
N ALA A 192 10.95 40.07 3.44
CA ALA A 192 10.20 41.25 2.94
C ALA A 192 8.96 40.87 2.12
N GLU A 193 9.04 39.77 1.33
CA GLU A 193 7.88 39.27 0.60
C GLU A 193 6.86 38.60 1.55
N ALA A 194 7.33 37.92 2.59
CA ALA A 194 6.48 37.33 3.63
C ALA A 194 5.77 38.42 4.45
N ASP A 195 6.49 39.48 4.86
CA ASP A 195 5.95 40.62 5.62
C ASP A 195 4.92 41.40 4.80
N ALA A 196 5.05 41.44 3.46
CA ALA A 196 4.06 42.05 2.58
C ALA A 196 2.76 41.22 2.45
N ARG A 197 2.76 40.00 2.88
CA ARG A 197 1.64 39.05 2.81
C ARG A 197 1.49 38.27 4.11
N PRO A 198 1.23 38.93 5.25
CA PRO A 198 1.15 38.25 6.53
C PRO A 198 0.03 37.23 6.53
N VAL A 199 0.29 36.12 7.21
CA VAL A 199 -0.74 35.09 7.47
C VAL A 199 -1.78 35.69 8.40
N PRO A 200 -3.08 35.60 8.12
CA PRO A 200 -4.14 36.04 9.03
C PRO A 200 -4.12 35.25 10.34
N ASP A 201 -4.63 35.85 11.40
CA ASP A 201 -4.88 35.16 12.66
C ASP A 201 -6.07 34.20 12.48
N PHE A 202 -5.87 32.94 12.78
CA PHE A 202 -6.89 31.92 12.80
C PHE A 202 -7.12 31.41 14.23
N GLU A 203 -8.36 31.03 14.52
CA GLU A 203 -8.75 30.47 15.82
C GLU A 203 -9.23 29.02 15.63
N GLY A 204 -8.95 28.17 16.61
CA GLY A 204 -9.52 26.83 16.72
C GLY A 204 -10.54 26.78 17.86
N THR A 205 -11.52 25.91 17.76
CA THR A 205 -12.54 25.72 18.79
C THR A 205 -12.78 24.23 19.02
N ALA A 206 -12.49 23.75 20.21
CA ALA A 206 -12.77 22.39 20.62
C ALA A 206 -14.27 22.19 20.87
N LEU A 207 -14.82 21.06 20.44
CA LEU A 207 -16.17 20.63 20.87
C LEU A 207 -16.11 19.94 22.23
N ARG A 208 -14.96 19.38 22.59
CA ARG A 208 -14.70 18.78 23.88
C ARG A 208 -14.72 19.84 24.99
N SER A 209 -15.37 19.54 26.10
CA SER A 209 -15.29 20.30 27.35
C SER A 209 -14.71 19.44 28.48
N CYS A 210 -13.86 20.02 29.29
CA CYS A 210 -13.28 19.35 30.44
C CYS A 210 -14.07 19.65 31.71
N PRO A 211 -14.11 18.72 32.71
CA PRO A 211 -14.69 19.00 33.99
C PRO A 211 -13.97 20.19 34.64
N THR A 212 -14.73 21.18 35.09
CA THR A 212 -14.18 22.25 35.91
C THR A 212 -13.85 21.71 37.29
N PRO A 213 -12.74 22.13 37.92
CA PRO A 213 -12.35 21.72 39.27
C PRO A 213 -13.40 22.11 40.33
#